data_46b27aab788040e51bf49209e1c1fe30
#
_entry.id   46b27aab788040e51bf49209e1c1fe30
#
_cell.length_a   1.000
_cell.length_b   1.000
_cell.length_c   1.000
_cell.angle_alpha   90.00
_cell.angle_beta   90.00
_cell.angle_gamma   90.00
#
_symmetry.space_group_name_H-M   'P 1'
#
loop_
_entity.id
_entity.type
_entity.pdbx_description
1 polymer ?
#
loop_
_entity_poly.entity_id
_entity_poly.type
_entity_poly.pdbx_seq_one_letter_code
_entity_poly.pdbx_strand_id
1 'polypeptide(L)'
;MLGLVALSLEHPLVLSALLGCVLAAAAAARVARPVVRTLAWGLPFALVIALVNALVTREGLTVLLRGWNLPVLGQLDVTLEALVYGGVLGLRALIVIGCAAVLAAAVDPDELLRAVRRVSVRSGVTAAVATRLMPVLALSLIHI
;
A
#
# COMPACT_ATOMS: atom_id res chain seq x y z
N MET A 1 -1.65 6.41 12.25
CA MET A 1 -3.05 6.81 12.49
C MET A 1 -3.86 6.92 11.20
N LEU A 2 -3.45 7.71 10.19
CA LEU A 2 -4.21 7.85 8.92
C LEU A 2 -4.49 6.53 8.20
N GLY A 3 -3.53 5.59 8.17
CA GLY A 3 -3.72 4.28 7.54
C GLY A 3 -4.77 3.40 8.23
N LEU A 4 -4.89 3.47 9.57
CA LEU A 4 -5.93 2.75 10.31
C LEU A 4 -7.32 3.34 10.07
N VAL A 5 -7.41 4.66 9.96
CA VAL A 5 -8.67 5.36 9.65
C VAL A 5 -9.14 5.00 8.24
N ALA A 6 -8.23 4.86 7.27
CA ALA A 6 -8.56 4.46 5.90
C ALA A 6 -9.19 3.06 5.83
N LEU A 7 -8.82 2.14 6.72
CA LEU A 7 -9.37 0.78 6.76
C LEU A 7 -10.82 0.74 7.28
N SER A 8 -11.21 1.73 8.10
CA SER A 8 -12.54 1.77 8.73
C SER A 8 -13.57 2.57 7.91
N LEU A 9 -13.14 3.34 6.90
CA LEU A 9 -14.01 4.21 6.13
C LEU A 9 -14.43 3.57 4.81
N GLU A 10 -15.73 3.60 4.50
CA GLU A 10 -16.31 3.04 3.27
C GLU A 10 -16.60 4.10 2.21
N HIS A 11 -16.56 5.39 2.57
CA HIS A 11 -16.94 6.46 1.68
C HIS A 11 -15.79 6.86 0.73
N PRO A 12 -15.95 6.75 -0.61
CA PRO A 12 -14.87 7.00 -1.58
C PRO A 12 -14.34 8.44 -1.55
N LEU A 13 -15.21 9.42 -1.24
CA LEU A 13 -14.81 10.82 -1.11
C LEU A 13 -13.87 11.06 0.08
N VAL A 14 -14.12 10.39 1.20
CA VAL A 14 -13.24 10.52 2.38
C VAL A 14 -11.90 9.84 2.13
N LEU A 15 -11.88 8.73 1.42
CA LEU A 15 -10.65 8.04 1.03
C LEU A 15 -9.82 8.90 0.05
N SER A 16 -10.45 9.55 -0.92
CA SER A 16 -9.72 10.46 -1.82
C SER A 16 -9.15 11.67 -1.08
N ALA A 17 -9.87 12.24 -0.11
CA ALA A 17 -9.38 13.29 0.76
C ALA A 17 -8.20 12.82 1.62
N LEU A 18 -8.27 11.59 2.16
CA LEU A 18 -7.16 10.97 2.91
C LEU A 18 -5.91 10.80 2.03
N LEU A 19 -6.07 10.34 0.79
CA LEU A 19 -4.95 10.26 -0.16
C LEU A 19 -4.34 11.65 -0.40
N GLY A 20 -5.18 12.68 -0.55
CA GLY A 20 -4.73 14.06 -0.64
C GLY A 20 -3.94 14.52 0.59
N CYS A 21 -4.38 14.16 1.80
CA CYS A 21 -3.66 14.43 3.04
C CYS A 21 -2.29 13.72 3.09
N VAL A 22 -2.20 12.48 2.62
CA VAL A 22 -0.93 11.75 2.54
C VAL A 22 0.05 12.45 1.59
N LEU A 23 -0.44 12.88 0.42
CA LEU A 23 0.39 13.63 -0.55
C LEU A 23 0.81 15.00 0.00
N ALA A 24 -0.08 15.71 0.69
CA ALA A 24 0.23 16.97 1.35
C ALA A 24 1.30 16.77 2.45
N ALA A 25 1.18 15.73 3.25
CA ALA A 25 2.17 15.37 4.27
C ALA A 25 3.53 15.04 3.63
N ALA A 26 3.54 14.30 2.52
CA ALA A 26 4.76 13.99 1.77
C ALA A 26 5.43 15.26 1.22
N ALA A 27 4.64 16.23 0.75
CA ALA A 27 5.14 17.52 0.26
C ALA A 27 5.71 18.37 1.40
N ALA A 28 5.01 18.43 2.54
CA ALA A 28 5.47 19.15 3.73
C ALA A 28 6.78 18.56 4.29
N ALA A 29 6.92 17.23 4.28
CA ALA A 29 8.13 16.53 4.68
C ALA A 29 9.26 16.60 3.61
N ARG A 30 9.03 17.24 2.46
CA ARG A 30 9.97 17.31 1.31
C ARG A 30 10.37 15.95 0.73
N VAL A 31 9.58 14.91 0.98
CA VAL A 31 9.76 13.54 0.49
C VAL A 31 8.75 13.15 -0.61
N ALA A 32 8.15 14.13 -1.27
CA ALA A 32 7.12 13.91 -2.28
C ALA A 32 7.60 13.01 -3.45
N ARG A 33 8.82 13.22 -3.96
CA ARG A 33 9.36 12.45 -5.09
C ARG A 33 9.42 10.93 -4.84
N PRO A 34 10.06 10.43 -3.76
CA PRO A 34 10.07 8.99 -3.47
C PRO A 34 8.67 8.44 -3.20
N VAL A 35 7.80 9.20 -2.49
CA VAL A 35 6.43 8.78 -2.19
C VAL A 35 5.59 8.62 -3.48
N VAL A 36 5.63 9.60 -4.37
CA VAL A 36 4.92 9.53 -5.68
C VAL A 36 5.44 8.36 -6.51
N ARG A 37 6.74 8.12 -6.52
CA ARG A 37 7.33 6.97 -7.22
C ARG A 37 6.83 5.64 -6.64
N THR A 38 6.77 5.51 -5.33
CA THR A 38 6.24 4.31 -4.66
C THR A 38 4.76 4.12 -4.95
N LEU A 39 3.96 5.19 -4.94
CA LEU A 39 2.54 5.15 -5.32
C LEU A 39 2.36 4.75 -6.79
N ALA A 40 3.20 5.24 -7.70
CA ALA A 40 3.17 4.86 -9.10
C ALA A 40 3.44 3.35 -9.29
N TRP A 41 4.34 2.76 -8.52
CA TRP A 41 4.57 1.33 -8.49
C TRP A 41 3.45 0.55 -7.77
N GLY A 42 2.78 1.17 -6.80
CA GLY A 42 1.61 0.62 -6.12
C GLY A 42 0.34 0.62 -6.96
N LEU A 43 0.25 1.51 -7.96
CA LEU A 43 -0.94 1.68 -8.80
C LEU A 43 -1.33 0.39 -9.57
N PRO A 44 -0.44 -0.32 -10.27
CA PRO A 44 -0.80 -1.57 -10.93
C PRO A 44 -1.27 -2.63 -9.93
N PHE A 45 -0.69 -2.67 -8.73
CA PHE A 45 -1.12 -3.58 -7.68
C PHE A 45 -2.53 -3.25 -7.17
N ALA A 46 -2.83 -1.97 -6.94
CA ALA A 46 -4.17 -1.52 -6.57
C ALA A 46 -5.20 -1.82 -7.67
N LEU A 47 -4.81 -1.68 -8.93
CA LEU A 47 -5.66 -1.99 -10.09
C LEU A 47 -5.95 -3.49 -10.18
N VAL A 48 -4.96 -4.35 -9.93
CA VAL A 48 -5.16 -5.81 -9.87
C VAL A 48 -6.11 -6.16 -8.73
N ILE A 49 -5.97 -5.56 -7.54
CA ILE A 49 -6.91 -5.76 -6.43
C ILE A 49 -8.33 -5.36 -6.83
N ALA A 50 -8.49 -4.18 -7.46
CA ALA A 50 -9.78 -3.71 -7.92
C ALA A 50 -10.41 -4.66 -8.94
N LEU A 51 -9.62 -5.12 -9.92
CA LEU A 51 -10.08 -6.01 -10.97
C LEU A 51 -10.46 -7.39 -10.43
N VAL A 52 -9.62 -7.98 -9.58
CA VAL A 52 -9.89 -9.29 -8.95
C VAL A 52 -11.16 -9.21 -8.11
N ASN A 53 -11.33 -8.16 -7.32
CA ASN A 53 -12.56 -7.98 -6.54
C ASN A 53 -13.78 -7.79 -7.43
N ALA A 54 -13.69 -7.01 -8.52
CA ALA A 54 -14.78 -6.83 -9.46
C ALA A 54 -15.20 -8.16 -10.15
N LEU A 55 -14.26 -9.07 -10.36
CA LEU A 55 -14.52 -10.40 -10.94
C LEU A 55 -15.06 -11.42 -9.93
N VAL A 56 -14.65 -11.31 -8.65
CA VAL A 56 -15.02 -12.26 -7.58
C VAL A 56 -16.35 -11.90 -6.93
N THR A 57 -16.62 -10.59 -6.77
CA THR A 57 -17.84 -10.11 -6.12
C THR A 57 -19.01 -10.22 -7.08
N ARG A 58 -19.90 -11.17 -6.80
CA ARG A 58 -21.10 -11.47 -7.63
C ARG A 58 -22.36 -10.73 -7.17
N GLU A 59 -22.24 -9.83 -6.21
CA GLU A 59 -23.35 -9.10 -5.64
C GLU A 59 -23.51 -7.76 -6.37
N GLY A 60 -24.53 -7.63 -7.19
CA GLY A 60 -24.90 -6.39 -7.84
C GLY A 60 -26.09 -6.57 -8.77
N LEU A 61 -26.96 -5.55 -8.79
CA LEU A 61 -28.18 -5.52 -9.61
C LEU A 61 -27.91 -5.00 -11.03
N THR A 62 -26.80 -4.27 -11.23
CA THR A 62 -26.47 -3.60 -12.49
C THR A 62 -25.34 -4.32 -13.22
N VAL A 63 -25.69 -5.25 -14.11
CA VAL A 63 -24.74 -5.97 -14.95
C VAL A 63 -24.29 -5.06 -16.09
N LEU A 64 -23.01 -4.64 -16.06
CA LEU A 64 -22.39 -3.82 -17.12
C LEU A 64 -21.88 -4.66 -18.29
N LEU A 65 -21.31 -5.83 -18.00
CA LEU A 65 -20.78 -6.75 -18.99
C LEU A 65 -21.21 -8.17 -18.63
N ARG A 66 -21.99 -8.78 -19.51
CA ARG A 66 -22.32 -10.19 -19.45
C ARG A 66 -21.14 -10.98 -19.98
N GLY A 67 -20.39 -11.60 -19.09
CA GLY A 67 -19.18 -12.31 -19.43
C GLY A 67 -19.42 -13.72 -19.93
N TRP A 68 -18.34 -14.34 -20.36
CA TRP A 68 -18.32 -15.71 -20.89
C TRP A 68 -18.56 -16.73 -19.77
N ASN A 69 -19.36 -17.75 -20.05
CA ASN A 69 -19.55 -18.89 -19.16
C ASN A 69 -18.27 -19.75 -19.12
N LEU A 70 -17.50 -19.61 -18.04
CA LEU A 70 -16.37 -20.50 -17.78
C LEU A 70 -16.87 -21.70 -16.96
N PRO A 71 -16.56 -22.98 -17.41
CA PRO A 71 -17.09 -24.19 -16.78
C PRO A 71 -16.68 -24.38 -15.31
N VAL A 72 -15.68 -23.66 -14.83
CA VAL A 72 -15.15 -23.75 -13.46
C VAL A 72 -15.55 -22.56 -12.59
N LEU A 73 -15.71 -21.36 -13.17
CA LEU A 73 -15.95 -20.10 -12.46
C LEU A 73 -17.41 -19.59 -12.61
N GLY A 74 -18.26 -20.24 -13.41
CA GLY A 74 -19.63 -19.80 -13.68
C GLY A 74 -19.69 -18.55 -14.58
N GLN A 75 -20.81 -17.81 -14.54
CA GLN A 75 -20.95 -16.55 -15.29
C GLN A 75 -20.14 -15.46 -14.62
N LEU A 76 -19.21 -14.87 -15.36
CA LEU A 76 -18.45 -13.70 -14.95
C LEU A 76 -19.24 -12.43 -15.31
N ASP A 77 -20.20 -12.08 -14.48
CA ASP A 77 -20.95 -10.83 -14.66
C ASP A 77 -20.24 -9.72 -13.88
N VAL A 78 -19.63 -8.77 -14.61
CA VAL A 78 -19.05 -7.59 -13.99
C VAL A 78 -20.16 -6.59 -13.70
N THR A 79 -20.44 -6.38 -12.42
CA THR A 79 -21.42 -5.42 -11.95
C THR A 79 -20.76 -4.08 -11.63
N LEU A 80 -21.53 -3.00 -11.79
CA LEU A 80 -21.05 -1.64 -11.45
C LEU A 80 -20.68 -1.55 -9.96
N GLU A 81 -21.46 -2.20 -9.12
CA GLU A 81 -21.27 -2.24 -7.67
C GLU A 81 -19.95 -2.94 -7.30
N ALA A 82 -19.65 -4.07 -7.96
CA ALA A 82 -18.40 -4.79 -7.76
C ALA A 82 -17.18 -3.96 -8.20
N LEU A 83 -17.32 -3.20 -9.29
CA LEU A 83 -16.26 -2.31 -9.78
C LEU A 83 -16.00 -1.15 -8.80
N VAL A 84 -17.06 -0.54 -8.29
CA VAL A 84 -16.95 0.54 -7.28
C VAL A 84 -16.34 0.00 -5.99
N TYR A 85 -16.78 -1.16 -5.52
CA TYR A 85 -16.23 -1.80 -4.34
C TYR A 85 -14.74 -2.15 -4.50
N GLY A 86 -14.39 -2.75 -5.64
CA GLY A 86 -13.00 -3.04 -5.99
C GLY A 86 -12.15 -1.77 -6.08
N GLY A 87 -12.70 -0.69 -6.63
CA GLY A 87 -12.04 0.63 -6.67
C GLY A 87 -11.76 1.21 -5.28
N VAL A 88 -12.71 1.08 -4.36
CA VAL A 88 -12.56 1.51 -2.96
C VAL A 88 -11.45 0.70 -2.28
N LEU A 89 -11.39 -0.61 -2.49
CA LEU A 89 -10.32 -1.47 -1.95
C LEU A 89 -8.95 -1.11 -2.53
N GLY A 90 -8.88 -0.88 -3.85
CA GLY A 90 -7.65 -0.42 -4.50
C GLY A 90 -7.17 0.93 -3.95
N LEU A 91 -8.10 1.86 -3.73
CA LEU A 91 -7.80 3.16 -3.14
C LEU A 91 -7.30 3.04 -1.69
N ARG A 92 -7.90 2.15 -0.88
CA ARG A 92 -7.40 1.83 0.47
C ARG A 92 -5.96 1.31 0.44
N ALA A 93 -5.68 0.38 -0.47
CA ALA A 93 -4.33 -0.15 -0.64
C ALA A 93 -3.32 0.96 -0.97
N LEU A 94 -3.67 1.86 -1.88
CA LEU A 94 -2.82 3.02 -2.22
C LEU A 94 -2.58 3.95 -1.03
N ILE A 95 -3.59 4.21 -0.20
CA ILE A 95 -3.44 5.04 1.00
C ILE A 95 -2.47 4.38 1.99
N VAL A 96 -2.61 3.08 2.23
CA VAL A 96 -1.73 2.33 3.13
C VAL A 96 -0.29 2.33 2.60
N ILE A 97 -0.10 2.07 1.31
CA ILE A 97 1.21 2.14 0.65
C ILE A 97 1.80 3.55 0.76
N GLY A 98 0.98 4.57 0.53
CA GLY A 98 1.38 5.97 0.65
C GLY A 98 1.81 6.35 2.07
N CYS A 99 1.04 5.95 3.09
CA CYS A 99 1.40 6.16 4.49
C CYS A 99 2.72 5.47 4.85
N ALA A 100 2.90 4.22 4.42
CA ALA A 100 4.13 3.47 4.64
C ALA A 100 5.33 4.13 3.93
N ALA A 101 5.13 4.61 2.70
CA ALA A 101 6.15 5.30 1.93
C ALA A 101 6.58 6.62 2.58
N VAL A 102 5.62 7.41 3.08
CA VAL A 102 5.92 8.66 3.82
C VAL A 102 6.70 8.33 5.08
N LEU A 103 6.27 7.33 5.85
CA LEU A 103 6.97 6.91 7.06
C LEU A 103 8.39 6.46 6.76
N ALA A 104 8.58 5.60 5.76
CA ALA A 104 9.88 5.07 5.37
C ALA A 104 10.83 6.16 4.83
N ALA A 105 10.29 7.20 4.16
CA ALA A 105 11.08 8.27 3.59
C ALA A 105 11.36 9.41 4.60
N ALA A 106 10.50 9.60 5.62
CA ALA A 106 10.61 10.68 6.60
C ALA A 106 11.38 10.26 7.86
N VAL A 107 11.44 8.96 8.17
CA VAL A 107 12.13 8.46 9.36
C VAL A 107 13.55 8.06 9.02
N ASP A 108 14.51 8.67 9.69
CA ASP A 108 15.92 8.26 9.61
C ASP A 108 16.07 6.87 10.29
N PRO A 109 16.60 5.85 9.58
CA PRO A 109 16.81 4.53 10.15
C PRO A 109 17.67 4.54 11.43
N ASP A 110 18.61 5.47 11.52
CA ASP A 110 19.49 5.60 12.69
C ASP A 110 18.75 6.19 13.91
N GLU A 111 17.77 7.07 13.69
CA GLU A 111 16.90 7.57 14.76
C GLU A 111 15.94 6.50 15.26
N LEU A 112 15.38 5.71 14.35
CA LEU A 112 14.53 4.58 14.68
C LEU A 112 15.30 3.55 15.53
N LEU A 113 16.53 3.22 15.14
CA LEU A 113 17.40 2.32 15.89
C LEU A 113 17.74 2.88 17.29
N ARG A 114 17.96 4.19 17.40
CA ARG A 114 18.17 4.85 18.70
C ARG A 114 16.94 4.78 19.59
N ALA A 115 15.74 4.95 19.02
CA ALA A 115 14.48 4.82 19.75
C ALA A 115 14.24 3.38 20.22
N VAL A 116 14.48 2.39 19.36
CA VAL A 116 14.35 0.97 19.72
C VAL A 116 15.35 0.56 20.80
N ARG A 117 16.57 1.09 20.76
CA ARG A 117 17.59 0.86 21.81
C ARG A 117 17.16 1.38 23.18
N ARG A 118 16.37 2.45 23.23
CA ARG A 118 15.83 2.98 24.51
C ARG A 118 14.78 2.05 25.13
N VAL A 119 14.03 1.31 24.29
CA VAL A 119 12.96 0.41 24.74
C VAL A 119 13.50 -0.98 25.07
N SER A 120 14.45 -1.49 24.28
CA SER A 120 15.08 -2.80 24.51
C SER A 120 16.51 -2.83 23.97
N VAL A 121 17.48 -2.86 24.87
CA VAL A 121 18.91 -2.91 24.52
C VAL A 121 19.24 -4.16 23.69
N ARG A 122 18.63 -5.31 24.01
CA ARG A 122 18.85 -6.58 23.31
C ARG A 122 18.38 -6.52 21.86
N SER A 123 17.15 -6.07 21.61
CA SER A 123 16.58 -5.96 20.27
C SER A 123 17.25 -4.87 19.43
N GLY A 124 17.68 -3.78 20.08
CA GLY A 124 18.38 -2.69 19.40
C GLY A 124 19.77 -3.07 18.91
N VAL A 125 20.51 -3.89 19.64
CA VAL A 125 21.83 -4.39 19.22
C VAL A 125 21.68 -5.35 18.05
N THR A 126 20.75 -6.29 18.10
CA THR A 126 20.49 -7.25 17.00
C THR A 126 20.08 -6.53 15.71
N ALA A 127 19.18 -5.56 15.80
CA ALA A 127 18.77 -4.76 14.65
C ALA A 127 19.92 -3.91 14.07
N ALA A 128 20.76 -3.31 14.91
CA ALA A 128 21.92 -2.53 14.48
C ALA A 128 22.98 -3.38 13.79
N VAL A 129 23.19 -4.60 14.25
CA VAL A 129 24.11 -5.56 13.60
C VAL A 129 23.54 -6.00 12.25
N ALA A 130 22.25 -6.34 12.20
CA ALA A 130 21.59 -6.77 10.96
C ALA A 130 21.63 -5.67 9.88
N THR A 131 21.33 -4.42 10.22
CA THR A 131 21.35 -3.31 9.26
C THR A 131 22.75 -2.96 8.77
N ARG A 132 23.78 -3.14 9.57
CA ARG A 132 25.19 -2.93 9.15
C ARG A 132 25.74 -4.08 8.32
N LEU A 133 25.28 -5.31 8.55
CA LEU A 133 25.73 -6.47 7.78
C LEU A 133 25.10 -6.52 6.38
N MET A 134 23.88 -6.00 6.18
CA MET A 134 23.22 -6.00 4.87
C MET A 134 24.09 -5.37 3.75
N PRO A 135 24.60 -4.13 3.87
CA PRO A 135 25.40 -3.53 2.80
C PRO A 135 26.73 -4.23 2.61
N VAL A 136 27.34 -4.76 3.68
CA VAL A 136 28.61 -5.49 3.60
C VAL A 136 28.44 -6.82 2.85
N LEU A 137 27.35 -7.55 3.12
CA LEU A 137 27.05 -8.80 2.41
C LEU A 137 26.68 -8.54 0.95
N ALA A 138 25.94 -7.46 0.66
CA ALA A 138 25.62 -7.07 -0.71
C ALA A 138 26.88 -6.74 -1.53
N LEU A 139 27.84 -6.02 -0.94
CA LEU A 139 29.13 -5.73 -1.57
C LEU A 139 29.99 -6.99 -1.76
N SER A 140 29.96 -7.91 -0.80
CA SER A 140 30.71 -9.19 -0.89
C SER A 140 30.18 -10.09 -2.00
N LEU A 141 28.86 -10.10 -2.25
CA LEU A 141 28.23 -10.87 -3.33
C LEU A 141 28.54 -10.30 -4.73
N ILE A 142 28.83 -9.01 -4.84
CA ILE A 142 29.19 -8.36 -6.12
C ILE A 142 30.65 -8.62 -6.48
N HIS A 143 31.50 -8.91 -5.48
CA HIS A 143 32.96 -9.14 -5.68
C HIS A 143 33.34 -10.61 -5.90
N ILE A 144 32.40 -11.55 -5.87
CA ILE A 144 32.59 -12.94 -6.26
C ILE A 144 32.05 -13.16 -7.68
#